data_b1ec771782a130cc65403341cefa9c04
#
_entry.id   b1ec771782a130cc65403341cefa9c04
#
_cell.length_a   1.000
_cell.length_b   1.000
_cell.length_c   1.000
_cell.angle_alpha   90.00
_cell.angle_beta   90.00
_cell.angle_gamma   90.00
#
_symmetry.space_group_name_H-M   'P 1'
#
loop_
_entity.id
_entity.type
_entity.pdbx_description
1 polymer ?
#
loop_
_entity_poly.entity_id
_entity_poly.type
_entity_poly.pdbx_seq_one_letter_code
_entity_poly.pdbx_strand_id
1 'polypeptide(L)'
;MKCTLIIPTLNEIDGVREIMPKIREEWYDQLIVVDGNSTDGTIEYLREKGYPVYLQKKKGMRNAYMEIYDLIEGDIVITFSPDGNSIPELIPQLREKMEEGYDMVIVSRYLGDATSEDDNSITGFGNWLFTKTINMLHGSSYTDAMVIFRAYKKDLIKTLDLHKEETYWPESLFRTNLSWEPIMSVRSAKRKLKVVEIPGDEPKRIGGERKLQIIRWGLGYMTQVVAETFYWR
;
A
#
# COMPACT_ATOMS: atom_id res chain seq x y z
N MET A 1 -8.38 -18.19 -6.21
CA MET A 1 -8.21 -16.95 -6.99
C MET A 1 -6.73 -16.80 -7.35
N LYS A 2 -6.40 -16.35 -8.57
CA LYS A 2 -5.00 -16.04 -8.96
C LYS A 2 -4.53 -14.77 -8.26
N CYS A 3 -3.35 -14.80 -7.67
CA CYS A 3 -2.81 -13.72 -6.84
C CYS A 3 -1.55 -13.11 -7.47
N THR A 4 -1.54 -11.78 -7.67
CA THR A 4 -0.33 -11.03 -7.99
C THR A 4 0.19 -10.32 -6.74
N LEU A 5 1.42 -10.62 -6.34
CA LEU A 5 2.14 -9.92 -5.29
C LEU A 5 2.95 -8.77 -5.91
N ILE A 6 2.70 -7.54 -5.47
CA ILE A 6 3.42 -6.33 -5.91
C ILE A 6 4.30 -5.84 -4.78
N ILE A 7 5.59 -5.68 -5.07
CA ILE A 7 6.60 -5.22 -4.14
C ILE A 7 7.24 -3.94 -4.70
N PRO A 8 6.84 -2.75 -4.25
CA PRO A 8 7.51 -1.51 -4.58
C PRO A 8 8.81 -1.36 -3.80
N THR A 9 9.88 -0.95 -4.48
CA THR A 9 11.19 -0.71 -3.89
C THR A 9 11.76 0.65 -4.29
N LEU A 10 12.50 1.29 -3.37
CA LEU A 10 13.31 2.47 -3.66
C LEU A 10 14.39 2.63 -2.59
N ASN A 11 15.63 2.25 -2.92
CA ASN A 11 16.77 2.27 -2.00
C ASN A 11 16.44 1.53 -0.68
N GLU A 12 16.20 0.23 -0.78
CA GLU A 12 15.79 -0.66 0.32
C GLU A 12 16.66 -1.93 0.35
N ILE A 13 17.96 -1.82 0.01
CA ILE A 13 18.84 -2.99 -0.15
C ILE A 13 18.88 -3.89 1.09
N ASP A 14 18.93 -3.30 2.29
CA ASP A 14 19.03 -4.06 3.54
C ASP A 14 17.72 -4.82 3.83
N GLY A 15 16.57 -4.15 3.68
CA GLY A 15 15.26 -4.77 3.84
C GLY A 15 15.02 -5.85 2.79
N VAL A 16 15.34 -5.57 1.53
CA VAL A 16 15.19 -6.52 0.42
C VAL A 16 16.01 -7.79 0.66
N ARG A 17 17.27 -7.65 1.12
CA ARG A 17 18.13 -8.82 1.46
C ARG A 17 17.57 -9.70 2.55
N GLU A 18 16.95 -9.10 3.56
CA GLU A 18 16.41 -9.81 4.73
C GLU A 18 15.00 -10.38 4.46
N ILE A 19 14.16 -9.65 3.75
CA ILE A 19 12.72 -9.95 3.65
C ILE A 19 12.38 -10.78 2.41
N MET A 20 12.95 -10.46 1.24
CA MET A 20 12.60 -11.19 0.02
C MET A 20 12.80 -12.71 0.10
N PRO A 21 13.86 -13.24 0.76
CA PRO A 21 14.03 -14.69 0.91
C PRO A 21 13.00 -15.37 1.82
N LYS A 22 12.25 -14.61 2.63
CA LYS A 22 11.18 -15.13 3.51
C LYS A 22 9.85 -15.28 2.78
N ILE A 23 9.68 -14.62 1.64
CA ILE A 23 8.47 -14.70 0.82
C ILE A 23 8.52 -15.97 -0.01
N ARG A 24 7.57 -16.90 0.23
CA ARG A 24 7.54 -18.21 -0.43
C ARG A 24 6.78 -18.14 -1.74
N GLU A 25 7.25 -18.86 -2.76
CA GLU A 25 6.63 -18.87 -4.09
C GLU A 25 5.20 -19.42 -4.10
N GLU A 26 4.86 -20.30 -3.16
CA GLU A 26 3.50 -20.83 -3.03
C GLU A 26 2.46 -19.82 -2.53
N TRP A 27 2.87 -18.65 -2.07
CA TRP A 27 1.96 -17.61 -1.56
C TRP A 27 1.35 -16.72 -2.65
N TYR A 28 1.91 -16.75 -3.85
CA TYR A 28 1.45 -15.95 -4.99
C TYR A 28 1.53 -16.74 -6.29
N ASP A 29 0.80 -16.30 -7.30
CA ASP A 29 0.85 -16.89 -8.65
C ASP A 29 1.70 -16.03 -9.60
N GLN A 30 1.89 -14.75 -9.27
CA GLN A 30 2.72 -13.79 -9.99
C GLN A 30 3.39 -12.85 -8.99
N LEU A 31 4.68 -12.57 -9.21
CA LEU A 31 5.44 -11.54 -8.48
C LEU A 31 5.79 -10.41 -9.45
N ILE A 32 5.60 -9.16 -9.03
CA ILE A 32 6.08 -7.97 -9.71
C ILE A 32 6.83 -7.11 -8.70
N VAL A 33 8.13 -6.97 -8.85
CA VAL A 33 8.90 -5.96 -8.12
C VAL A 33 8.93 -4.70 -8.98
N VAL A 34 8.43 -3.58 -8.46
CA VAL A 34 8.47 -2.29 -9.16
C VAL A 34 9.45 -1.35 -8.45
N ASP A 35 10.56 -1.05 -9.12
CA ASP A 35 11.64 -0.27 -8.51
C ASP A 35 11.66 1.18 -9.00
N GLY A 36 11.78 2.10 -8.05
CA GLY A 36 11.80 3.55 -8.26
C GLY A 36 13.14 4.10 -8.78
N ASN A 37 13.95 3.29 -9.44
CA ASN A 37 15.32 3.56 -9.88
C ASN A 37 16.29 3.72 -8.70
N SER A 38 16.36 2.68 -7.88
CA SER A 38 17.30 2.57 -6.76
C SER A 38 18.75 2.68 -7.19
N THR A 39 19.59 3.23 -6.31
CA THR A 39 21.02 3.47 -6.55
C THR A 39 21.92 2.88 -5.45
N ASP A 40 21.36 2.10 -4.54
CA ASP A 40 22.02 1.53 -3.36
C ASP A 40 22.40 0.05 -3.53
N GLY A 41 22.18 -0.53 -4.73
CA GLY A 41 22.41 -1.95 -5.01
C GLY A 41 21.14 -2.81 -4.95
N THR A 42 19.97 -2.22 -4.65
CA THR A 42 18.68 -2.94 -4.61
C THR A 42 18.38 -3.64 -5.94
N ILE A 43 18.50 -2.93 -7.07
CA ILE A 43 18.19 -3.46 -8.40
C ILE A 43 19.13 -4.62 -8.76
N GLU A 44 20.43 -4.45 -8.51
CA GLU A 44 21.47 -5.44 -8.81
C GLU A 44 21.20 -6.72 -8.03
N TYR A 45 20.93 -6.60 -6.73
CA TYR A 45 20.63 -7.75 -5.89
C TYR A 45 19.37 -8.50 -6.34
N LEU A 46 18.29 -7.78 -6.60
CA LEU A 46 17.05 -8.39 -7.06
C LEU A 46 17.23 -9.16 -8.37
N ARG A 47 17.94 -8.59 -9.34
CA ARG A 47 18.24 -9.24 -10.62
C ARG A 47 19.16 -10.44 -10.46
N GLU A 48 20.21 -10.34 -9.62
CA GLU A 48 21.11 -11.45 -9.32
C GLU A 48 20.34 -12.66 -8.74
N LYS A 49 19.35 -12.39 -7.90
CA LYS A 49 18.47 -13.42 -7.30
C LYS A 49 17.35 -13.89 -8.23
N GLY A 50 17.23 -13.36 -9.44
CA GLY A 50 16.24 -13.76 -10.43
C GLY A 50 14.83 -13.18 -10.22
N TYR A 51 14.67 -12.18 -9.35
CA TYR A 51 13.38 -11.53 -9.16
C TYR A 51 12.98 -10.69 -10.38
N PRO A 52 11.69 -10.69 -10.80
CA PRO A 52 11.21 -9.89 -11.92
C PRO A 52 11.13 -8.41 -11.54
N VAL A 53 12.06 -7.60 -12.02
CA VAL A 53 12.15 -6.16 -11.69
C VAL A 53 11.65 -5.31 -12.85
N TYR A 54 10.61 -4.53 -12.61
CA TYR A 54 10.16 -3.45 -13.48
C TYR A 54 10.75 -2.10 -12.99
N LEU A 55 11.43 -1.37 -13.86
CA LEU A 55 11.94 -0.04 -13.53
C LEU A 55 10.88 1.01 -13.88
N GLN A 56 10.38 1.73 -12.87
CA GLN A 56 9.36 2.76 -13.11
C GLN A 56 9.94 3.95 -13.88
N LYS A 57 9.13 4.55 -14.73
CA LYS A 57 9.50 5.68 -15.58
C LYS A 57 9.17 7.02 -14.92
N LYS A 58 7.99 7.12 -14.29
CA LYS A 58 7.52 8.33 -13.61
C LYS A 58 7.65 8.16 -12.10
N LYS A 59 8.19 9.15 -11.39
CA LYS A 59 8.36 9.10 -9.92
C LYS A 59 7.02 9.06 -9.18
N GLY A 60 7.00 8.36 -8.05
CA GLY A 60 5.87 8.27 -7.12
C GLY A 60 5.16 6.93 -7.15
N MET A 61 4.70 6.48 -5.99
CA MET A 61 4.10 5.17 -5.76
C MET A 61 2.88 4.92 -6.68
N ARG A 62 2.00 5.91 -6.82
CA ARG A 62 0.84 5.82 -7.72
C ARG A 62 1.27 5.55 -9.16
N ASN A 63 2.26 6.25 -9.66
CA ASN A 63 2.78 6.04 -11.02
C ASN A 63 3.39 4.64 -11.17
N ALA A 64 4.11 4.15 -10.15
CA ALA A 64 4.62 2.78 -10.16
C ALA A 64 3.50 1.76 -10.38
N TYR A 65 2.40 1.86 -9.63
CA TYR A 65 1.25 0.97 -9.78
C TYR A 65 0.55 1.12 -11.12
N MET A 66 0.40 2.35 -11.63
CA MET A 66 -0.23 2.60 -12.92
C MET A 66 0.58 2.02 -14.07
N GLU A 67 1.90 2.13 -14.03
CA GLU A 67 2.79 1.60 -15.07
C GLU A 67 2.78 0.07 -15.17
N ILE A 68 2.54 -0.63 -14.06
CA ILE A 68 2.50 -2.10 -14.04
C ILE A 68 1.07 -2.66 -14.13
N TYR A 69 0.04 -1.81 -14.16
CA TYR A 69 -1.36 -2.24 -14.09
C TYR A 69 -1.71 -3.30 -15.14
N ASP A 70 -1.31 -3.08 -16.39
CA ASP A 70 -1.59 -4.01 -17.49
C ASP A 70 -0.78 -5.31 -17.41
N LEU A 71 0.26 -5.36 -16.58
CA LEU A 71 1.06 -6.56 -16.32
C LEU A 71 0.44 -7.47 -15.25
N ILE A 72 -0.51 -6.97 -14.47
CA ILE A 72 -1.17 -7.74 -13.41
C ILE A 72 -2.02 -8.83 -14.03
N GLU A 73 -1.73 -10.09 -13.72
CA GLU A 73 -2.48 -11.25 -14.21
C GLU A 73 -3.47 -11.81 -13.16
N GLY A 74 -3.25 -11.51 -11.87
CA GLY A 74 -4.08 -12.02 -10.78
C GLY A 74 -5.49 -11.42 -10.75
N ASP A 75 -6.44 -12.19 -10.23
CA ASP A 75 -7.78 -11.71 -9.87
C ASP A 75 -7.72 -10.80 -8.65
N ILE A 76 -6.75 -11.09 -7.76
CA ILE A 76 -6.43 -10.30 -6.58
C ILE A 76 -4.99 -9.79 -6.65
N VAL A 77 -4.79 -8.66 -6.01
CA VAL A 77 -3.49 -8.00 -5.86
C VAL A 77 -3.16 -7.90 -4.38
N ILE A 78 -1.94 -8.25 -4.01
CA ILE A 78 -1.40 -7.96 -2.68
C ILE A 78 -0.25 -6.98 -2.85
N THR A 79 -0.28 -5.87 -2.11
CA THR A 79 0.83 -4.91 -2.04
C THR A 79 1.59 -5.11 -0.74
N PHE A 80 2.91 -5.20 -0.83
CA PHE A 80 3.79 -5.52 0.31
C PHE A 80 5.07 -4.68 0.25
N SER A 81 5.51 -4.09 1.38
CA SER A 81 6.78 -3.37 1.46
C SER A 81 7.89 -4.28 2.01
N PRO A 82 9.05 -4.37 1.34
CA PRO A 82 10.14 -5.24 1.78
C PRO A 82 11.11 -4.55 2.75
N ASP A 83 10.73 -3.43 3.36
CA ASP A 83 11.57 -2.63 4.24
C ASP A 83 11.68 -3.15 5.69
N GLY A 84 11.09 -4.32 5.94
CA GLY A 84 11.15 -5.02 7.23
C GLY A 84 10.07 -4.63 8.22
N ASN A 85 9.24 -3.64 7.90
CA ASN A 85 8.13 -3.24 8.77
C ASN A 85 6.82 -3.98 8.51
N SER A 86 6.83 -4.97 7.63
CA SER A 86 5.68 -5.82 7.32
C SER A 86 6.04 -7.29 7.46
N ILE A 87 5.15 -8.10 8.03
CA ILE A 87 5.37 -9.53 8.31
C ILE A 87 4.95 -10.36 7.09
N PRO A 88 5.91 -10.97 6.34
CA PRO A 88 5.58 -11.72 5.10
C PRO A 88 4.61 -12.88 5.33
N GLU A 89 4.64 -13.49 6.49
CA GLU A 89 3.79 -14.65 6.87
C GLU A 89 2.29 -14.32 6.89
N LEU A 90 1.92 -13.04 6.82
CA LEU A 90 0.52 -12.61 6.69
C LEU A 90 0.01 -12.64 5.24
N ILE A 91 0.88 -12.81 4.23
CA ILE A 91 0.48 -12.89 2.81
C ILE A 91 -0.55 -14.01 2.58
N PRO A 92 -0.35 -15.26 3.06
CA PRO A 92 -1.36 -16.32 2.93
C PRO A 92 -2.71 -15.98 3.58
N GLN A 93 -2.69 -15.33 4.74
CA GLN A 93 -3.91 -14.94 5.45
C GLN A 93 -4.72 -13.88 4.66
N LEU A 94 -4.04 -12.94 4.02
CA LEU A 94 -4.68 -11.99 3.11
C LEU A 94 -5.36 -12.70 1.94
N ARG A 95 -4.68 -13.68 1.33
CA ARG A 95 -5.22 -14.48 0.22
C ARG A 95 -6.46 -15.26 0.67
N GLU A 96 -6.38 -15.94 1.81
CA GLU A 96 -7.50 -16.69 2.40
C GLU A 96 -8.71 -15.79 2.64
N LYS A 97 -8.51 -14.62 3.24
CA LYS A 97 -9.60 -13.66 3.46
C LYS A 97 -10.21 -13.14 2.15
N MET A 98 -9.43 -12.93 1.12
CA MET A 98 -9.96 -12.57 -0.20
C MET A 98 -10.84 -13.68 -0.79
N GLU A 99 -10.51 -14.95 -0.55
CA GLU A 99 -11.30 -16.10 -0.98
C GLU A 99 -12.65 -16.22 -0.24
N GLU A 100 -12.79 -15.61 0.95
CA GLU A 100 -14.08 -15.47 1.66
C GLU A 100 -15.02 -14.44 0.98
N GLY A 101 -14.57 -13.76 -0.08
CA GLY A 101 -15.40 -12.86 -0.89
C GLY A 101 -15.37 -11.38 -0.47
N TYR A 102 -14.40 -10.97 0.33
CA TYR A 102 -14.14 -9.56 0.58
C TYR A 102 -13.62 -8.85 -0.68
N ASP A 103 -13.87 -7.55 -0.77
CA ASP A 103 -13.37 -6.72 -1.86
C ASP A 103 -11.95 -6.22 -1.58
N MET A 104 -11.65 -5.98 -0.29
CA MET A 104 -10.34 -5.57 0.19
C MET A 104 -10.09 -6.11 1.60
N VAL A 105 -8.85 -6.48 1.88
CA VAL A 105 -8.36 -6.89 3.21
C VAL A 105 -7.16 -6.03 3.56
N ILE A 106 -7.14 -5.43 4.74
CA ILE A 106 -6.06 -4.55 5.21
C ILE A 106 -5.36 -5.22 6.39
N VAL A 107 -4.03 -5.22 6.41
CA VAL A 107 -3.26 -5.59 7.61
C VAL A 107 -3.17 -4.36 8.50
N SER A 108 -3.92 -4.36 9.60
CA SER A 108 -3.98 -3.22 10.50
C SER A 108 -2.98 -3.37 11.65
N ARG A 109 -2.20 -2.32 11.86
CA ARG A 109 -1.25 -2.17 12.96
C ARG A 109 -1.90 -1.81 14.30
N TYR A 110 -3.20 -1.52 14.26
CA TYR A 110 -3.97 -1.00 15.41
C TYR A 110 -5.23 -1.83 15.70
N LEU A 111 -5.35 -3.01 15.11
CA LEU A 111 -6.46 -3.93 15.36
C LEU A 111 -6.07 -4.96 16.44
N GLY A 112 -6.91 -5.11 17.45
CA GLY A 112 -6.66 -6.08 18.54
C GLY A 112 -5.41 -5.75 19.32
N ASP A 113 -4.50 -6.72 19.44
CA ASP A 113 -3.22 -6.61 20.16
C ASP A 113 -2.05 -6.23 19.23
N ALA A 114 -2.32 -5.94 17.95
CA ALA A 114 -1.27 -5.54 17.01
C ALA A 114 -0.64 -4.20 17.41
N THR A 115 0.66 -4.10 17.20
CA THR A 115 1.48 -2.95 17.61
C THR A 115 2.34 -2.44 16.46
N SER A 116 2.67 -1.14 16.47
CA SER A 116 3.63 -0.53 15.57
C SER A 116 4.87 -0.07 16.35
N GLU A 117 6.02 -0.64 16.03
CA GLU A 117 7.31 -0.20 16.54
C GLU A 117 7.99 0.85 15.65
N ASP A 118 7.53 0.99 14.39
CA ASP A 118 8.04 1.99 13.43
C ASP A 118 7.36 3.35 13.56
N ASP A 119 6.16 3.42 14.13
CA ASP A 119 5.47 4.66 14.37
C ASP A 119 5.99 5.40 15.62
N ASN A 120 6.07 6.72 15.49
CA ASN A 120 6.22 7.62 16.63
C ASN A 120 4.88 8.30 16.94
N SER A 121 4.83 9.07 18.04
CA SER A 121 3.60 9.74 18.48
C SER A 121 2.98 10.66 17.41
N ILE A 122 3.78 11.22 16.51
CA ILE A 122 3.29 12.14 15.45
C ILE A 122 2.67 11.31 14.32
N THR A 123 3.34 10.24 13.87
CA THR A 123 2.86 9.41 12.77
C THR A 123 1.64 8.59 13.19
N GLY A 124 1.66 8.03 14.39
CA GLY A 124 0.51 7.33 14.96
C GLY A 124 -0.71 8.24 15.14
N PHE A 125 -0.52 9.47 15.66
CA PHE A 125 -1.59 10.46 15.72
C PHE A 125 -2.11 10.84 14.33
N GLY A 126 -1.20 11.04 13.36
CA GLY A 126 -1.56 11.32 11.97
C GLY A 126 -2.44 10.21 11.38
N ASN A 127 -2.01 8.94 11.49
CA ASN A 127 -2.79 7.81 11.01
C ASN A 127 -4.16 7.70 11.71
N TRP A 128 -4.20 7.87 13.03
CA TRP A 128 -5.46 7.91 13.79
C TRP A 128 -6.39 9.00 13.27
N LEU A 129 -5.89 10.22 13.06
CA LEU A 129 -6.70 11.34 12.57
C LEU A 129 -7.26 11.06 11.18
N PHE A 130 -6.44 10.53 10.25
CA PHE A 130 -6.87 10.14 8.91
C PHE A 130 -7.97 9.08 8.96
N THR A 131 -7.71 8.00 9.68
CA THR A 131 -8.63 6.89 9.81
C THR A 131 -9.96 7.33 10.41
N LYS A 132 -9.94 8.12 11.48
CA LYS A 132 -11.15 8.67 12.10
C LYS A 132 -11.90 9.62 11.17
N THR A 133 -11.21 10.43 10.38
CA THR A 133 -11.83 11.32 9.40
C THR A 133 -12.56 10.53 8.31
N ILE A 134 -11.94 9.49 7.76
CA ILE A 134 -12.58 8.60 6.77
C ILE A 134 -13.80 7.92 7.37
N ASN A 135 -13.67 7.35 8.56
CA ASN A 135 -14.78 6.67 9.25
C ASN A 135 -15.97 7.62 9.48
N MET A 136 -15.70 8.83 9.95
CA MET A 136 -16.73 9.85 10.23
C MET A 136 -17.44 10.31 8.95
N LEU A 137 -16.69 10.57 7.88
CA LEU A 137 -17.24 11.12 6.64
C LEU A 137 -17.99 10.07 5.80
N HIS A 138 -17.56 8.81 5.85
CA HIS A 138 -18.04 7.77 4.94
C HIS A 138 -18.69 6.57 5.64
N GLY A 139 -18.74 6.58 6.98
CA GLY A 139 -19.42 5.54 7.77
C GLY A 139 -18.71 4.18 7.72
N SER A 140 -17.37 4.18 7.63
CA SER A 140 -16.53 2.99 7.74
C SER A 140 -16.08 2.74 9.18
N SER A 141 -15.43 1.60 9.41
CA SER A 141 -14.94 1.19 10.73
C SER A 141 -13.46 0.81 10.71
N TYR A 142 -12.66 1.44 9.84
CA TYR A 142 -11.23 1.16 9.76
C TYR A 142 -10.50 1.45 11.07
N THR A 143 -9.48 0.65 11.36
CA THR A 143 -8.48 0.92 12.39
C THR A 143 -7.17 1.43 11.77
N ASP A 144 -6.87 1.05 10.50
CA ASP A 144 -5.70 1.52 9.75
C ASP A 144 -6.00 1.73 8.26
N ALA A 145 -6.33 2.95 7.87
CA ALA A 145 -6.69 3.28 6.50
C ALA A 145 -5.49 3.57 5.56
N MET A 146 -4.28 3.72 6.12
CA MET A 146 -3.13 4.28 5.39
C MET A 146 -2.08 3.23 4.98
N VAL A 147 -2.12 2.03 5.57
CA VAL A 147 -1.10 1.02 5.37
C VAL A 147 -1.05 0.50 3.92
N ILE A 148 0.17 0.22 3.44
CA ILE A 148 0.40 -0.37 2.12
C ILE A 148 0.06 -1.86 2.09
N PHE A 149 0.31 -2.58 3.19
CA PHE A 149 0.12 -4.02 3.24
C PHE A 149 -1.36 -4.38 3.25
N ARG A 150 -1.87 -4.70 2.07
CA ARG A 150 -3.28 -5.04 1.85
C ARG A 150 -3.45 -5.94 0.64
N ALA A 151 -4.59 -6.64 0.60
CA ALA A 151 -5.08 -7.36 -0.58
C ALA A 151 -6.36 -6.70 -1.10
N TYR A 152 -6.57 -6.72 -2.41
CA TYR A 152 -7.78 -6.21 -3.05
C TYR A 152 -8.04 -6.88 -4.40
N LYS A 153 -9.29 -6.91 -4.84
CA LYS A 153 -9.66 -7.36 -6.18
C LYS A 153 -9.03 -6.45 -7.23
N LYS A 154 -8.43 -7.00 -8.28
CA LYS A 154 -7.84 -6.21 -9.39
C LYS A 154 -8.84 -5.20 -9.96
N ASP A 155 -10.10 -5.60 -10.10
CA ASP A 155 -11.15 -4.74 -10.65
C ASP A 155 -11.44 -3.49 -9.82
N LEU A 156 -11.06 -3.47 -8.53
CA LEU A 156 -11.21 -2.27 -7.71
C LEU A 156 -10.41 -1.10 -8.25
N ILE A 157 -9.28 -1.34 -8.90
CA ILE A 157 -8.47 -0.29 -9.52
C ILE A 157 -9.31 0.51 -10.54
N LYS A 158 -10.13 -0.19 -11.34
CA LYS A 158 -11.05 0.46 -12.30
C LYS A 158 -12.32 0.98 -11.63
N THR A 159 -12.94 0.19 -10.78
CA THR A 159 -14.18 0.54 -10.09
C THR A 159 -14.05 1.80 -9.23
N LEU A 160 -12.87 2.00 -8.66
CA LEU A 160 -12.54 3.16 -7.84
C LEU A 160 -11.80 4.26 -8.63
N ASP A 161 -11.75 4.18 -9.96
CA ASP A 161 -11.08 5.16 -10.83
C ASP A 161 -9.60 5.43 -10.48
N LEU A 162 -8.91 4.45 -9.88
CA LEU A 162 -7.50 4.61 -9.48
C LEU A 162 -6.54 4.57 -10.67
N HIS A 163 -6.97 3.96 -11.79
CA HIS A 163 -6.21 3.84 -13.04
C HIS A 163 -6.18 5.13 -13.87
N LYS A 164 -7.00 6.13 -13.52
CA LYS A 164 -7.03 7.41 -14.25
C LYS A 164 -5.81 8.25 -13.91
N GLU A 165 -5.16 8.80 -14.93
CA GLU A 165 -4.07 9.78 -14.77
C GLU A 165 -4.65 11.13 -14.31
N GLU A 166 -5.15 11.19 -13.10
CA GLU A 166 -5.60 12.45 -12.51
C GLU A 166 -4.52 13.01 -11.60
N THR A 167 -4.16 14.27 -11.82
CA THR A 167 -3.39 15.02 -10.83
C THR A 167 -4.38 15.54 -9.81
N TYR A 168 -4.32 15.04 -8.60
CA TYR A 168 -5.15 15.56 -7.52
C TYR A 168 -4.69 16.97 -7.18
N TRP A 169 -5.63 17.93 -7.12
CA TRP A 169 -5.28 19.32 -6.86
C TRP A 169 -4.48 19.56 -5.56
N PRO A 170 -4.64 18.77 -4.47
CA PRO A 170 -3.77 18.89 -3.31
C PRO A 170 -2.30 18.57 -3.60
N GLU A 171 -2.02 17.71 -4.59
CA GLU A 171 -0.64 17.41 -5.00
C GLU A 171 0.07 18.67 -5.51
N SER A 172 -0.61 19.47 -6.31
CA SER A 172 -0.05 20.75 -6.80
C SER A 172 0.14 21.76 -5.69
N LEU A 173 -0.85 21.87 -4.77
CA LEU A 173 -0.81 22.83 -3.66
C LEU A 173 0.31 22.49 -2.66
N PHE A 174 0.42 21.23 -2.28
CA PHE A 174 1.39 20.76 -1.29
C PHE A 174 2.67 20.21 -1.92
N ARG A 175 2.81 20.24 -3.25
CA ARG A 175 3.95 19.69 -4.01
C ARG A 175 4.30 18.26 -3.53
N THR A 176 3.33 17.39 -3.47
CA THR A 176 3.44 15.99 -3.02
C THR A 176 2.84 15.05 -4.05
N ASN A 177 3.03 13.75 -3.90
CA ASN A 177 2.36 12.71 -4.69
C ASN A 177 1.54 11.84 -3.75
N LEU A 178 0.26 11.65 -4.05
CA LEU A 178 -0.64 10.81 -3.28
C LEU A 178 -0.57 9.36 -3.81
N SER A 179 -0.48 8.40 -2.92
CA SER A 179 -0.52 6.98 -3.28
C SER A 179 -1.95 6.45 -3.36
N TRP A 180 -2.11 5.23 -3.86
CA TRP A 180 -3.44 4.63 -4.01
C TRP A 180 -4.09 4.25 -2.69
N GLU A 181 -3.32 3.83 -1.70
CA GLU A 181 -3.83 3.20 -0.49
C GLU A 181 -4.84 4.07 0.27
N PRO A 182 -4.54 5.34 0.60
CA PRO A 182 -5.52 6.19 1.27
C PRO A 182 -6.76 6.48 0.42
N ILE A 183 -6.56 6.71 -0.88
CA ILE A 183 -7.67 6.98 -1.81
C ILE A 183 -8.54 5.75 -1.97
N MET A 184 -7.92 4.56 -2.08
CA MET A 184 -8.64 3.29 -2.12
C MET A 184 -9.48 3.09 -0.85
N SER A 185 -8.94 3.38 0.33
CA SER A 185 -9.69 3.29 1.59
C SER A 185 -10.90 4.24 1.61
N VAL A 186 -10.72 5.50 1.21
CA VAL A 186 -11.83 6.48 1.12
C VAL A 186 -12.90 6.02 0.15
N ARG A 187 -12.51 5.68 -1.08
CA ARG A 187 -13.45 5.32 -2.16
C ARG A 187 -14.15 3.99 -1.87
N SER A 188 -13.45 3.03 -1.24
CA SER A 188 -14.07 1.77 -0.79
C SER A 188 -15.12 2.02 0.29
N ALA A 189 -14.82 2.87 1.29
CA ALA A 189 -15.79 3.26 2.30
C ALA A 189 -17.01 3.95 1.69
N LYS A 190 -16.80 4.89 0.77
CA LYS A 190 -17.86 5.63 0.08
C LYS A 190 -18.77 4.70 -0.75
N ARG A 191 -18.22 3.66 -1.38
CA ARG A 191 -18.96 2.64 -2.13
C ARG A 191 -19.53 1.53 -1.25
N LYS A 192 -19.27 1.55 0.07
CA LYS A 192 -19.70 0.53 1.03
C LYS A 192 -19.26 -0.88 0.61
N LEU A 193 -18.03 -0.99 0.12
CA LEU A 193 -17.44 -2.27 -0.27
C LEU A 193 -17.20 -3.15 0.96
N LYS A 194 -17.14 -4.45 0.75
CA LYS A 194 -16.83 -5.42 1.80
C LYS A 194 -15.34 -5.39 2.14
N VAL A 195 -14.99 -4.59 3.14
CA VAL A 195 -13.62 -4.47 3.63
C VAL A 195 -13.50 -5.08 5.00
N VAL A 196 -12.43 -5.84 5.24
CA VAL A 196 -12.07 -6.38 6.54
C VAL A 196 -10.63 -6.06 6.86
N GLU A 197 -10.30 -5.99 8.13
CA GLU A 197 -8.94 -5.84 8.62
C GLU A 197 -8.51 -7.12 9.35
N ILE A 198 -7.24 -7.50 9.21
CA ILE A 198 -6.57 -8.51 10.02
C ILE A 198 -5.49 -7.84 10.86
N PRO A 199 -5.24 -8.29 12.09
CA PRO A 199 -4.16 -7.71 12.90
C PRO A 199 -2.80 -8.11 12.33
N GLY A 200 -1.84 -7.19 12.35
CA GLY A 200 -0.46 -7.46 11.99
C GLY A 200 0.47 -6.43 12.59
N ASP A 201 1.46 -6.90 13.34
CA ASP A 201 2.48 -6.04 13.91
C ASP A 201 3.31 -5.34 12.82
N GLU A 202 3.79 -4.16 13.14
CA GLU A 202 4.74 -3.40 12.34
C GLU A 202 6.07 -3.32 13.08
N PRO A 203 7.01 -4.26 12.82
CA PRO A 203 8.38 -4.18 13.37
C PRO A 203 9.10 -2.92 12.89
N LYS A 204 10.21 -2.61 13.52
CA LYS A 204 11.08 -1.53 13.05
C LYS A 204 11.64 -1.84 11.67
N ARG A 205 11.70 -0.81 10.84
CA ARG A 205 12.32 -0.84 9.52
C ARG A 205 13.75 -1.35 9.56
N ILE A 206 14.12 -2.17 8.58
CA ILE A 206 15.47 -2.69 8.39
C ILE A 206 16.21 -1.77 7.42
N GLY A 207 17.05 -0.88 7.93
CA GLY A 207 17.79 0.07 7.10
C GLY A 207 16.89 1.14 6.46
N GLY A 208 17.49 1.90 5.54
CA GLY A 208 16.79 2.95 4.81
C GLY A 208 16.34 4.14 5.67
N GLU A 209 15.91 5.20 5.01
CA GLU A 209 15.33 6.37 5.67
C GLU A 209 13.85 6.50 5.32
N ARG A 210 13.03 6.86 6.32
CA ARG A 210 11.63 7.19 6.08
C ARG A 210 11.55 8.39 5.13
N LYS A 211 11.09 8.16 3.91
CA LYS A 211 11.03 9.16 2.84
C LYS A 211 9.84 10.12 2.98
N LEU A 212 8.96 9.88 3.94
CA LEU A 212 7.74 10.64 4.17
C LEU A 212 8.04 11.99 4.87
N GLN A 213 7.74 13.10 4.19
CA GLN A 213 7.72 14.44 4.81
C GLN A 213 6.39 14.61 5.55
N ILE A 214 6.36 14.22 6.82
CA ILE A 214 5.13 13.97 7.62
C ILE A 214 4.10 15.10 7.52
N ILE A 215 4.50 16.36 7.77
CA ILE A 215 3.56 17.49 7.81
C ILE A 215 3.00 17.79 6.43
N ARG A 216 3.88 17.93 5.45
CA ARG A 216 3.50 18.35 4.10
C ARG A 216 2.64 17.31 3.39
N TRP A 217 3.04 16.04 3.48
CA TRP A 217 2.29 14.92 2.92
C TRP A 217 1.00 14.69 3.69
N GLY A 218 1.06 14.80 5.03
CA GLY A 218 -0.12 14.71 5.88
C GLY A 218 -1.21 15.70 5.49
N LEU A 219 -0.86 16.97 5.28
CA LEU A 219 -1.80 17.99 4.81
C LEU A 219 -2.36 17.66 3.40
N GLY A 220 -1.52 17.20 2.49
CA GLY A 220 -1.95 16.78 1.16
C GLY A 220 -2.96 15.63 1.21
N TYR A 221 -2.67 14.58 1.96
CA TYR A 221 -3.57 13.44 2.14
C TYR A 221 -4.87 13.85 2.84
N MET A 222 -4.81 14.62 3.95
CA MET A 222 -6.02 15.06 4.66
C MET A 222 -6.91 15.90 3.74
N THR A 223 -6.33 16.82 3.00
CA THR A 223 -7.08 17.65 2.05
C THR A 223 -7.73 16.80 0.98
N GLN A 224 -7.03 15.75 0.47
CA GLN A 224 -7.60 14.83 -0.52
C GLN A 224 -8.74 13.99 0.07
N VAL A 225 -8.59 13.47 1.29
CA VAL A 225 -9.67 12.70 1.97
C VAL A 225 -10.95 13.52 2.07
N VAL A 226 -10.82 14.79 2.44
CA VAL A 226 -11.98 15.71 2.49
C VAL A 226 -12.51 16.00 1.09
N ALA A 227 -11.63 16.25 0.12
CA ALA A 227 -12.02 16.54 -1.26
C ALA A 227 -12.77 15.36 -1.91
N GLU A 228 -12.37 14.12 -1.66
CA GLU A 228 -13.06 12.92 -2.15
C GLU A 228 -14.54 12.87 -1.75
N THR A 229 -14.91 13.49 -0.63
CA THR A 229 -16.31 13.57 -0.18
C THR A 229 -17.17 14.33 -1.17
N PHE A 230 -16.62 15.35 -1.83
CA PHE A 230 -17.35 16.26 -2.69
C PHE A 230 -17.15 16.00 -4.19
N TYR A 231 -15.95 15.59 -4.60
CA TYR A 231 -15.58 15.56 -6.01
C TYR A 231 -15.65 14.17 -6.65
N TRP A 232 -15.42 13.09 -5.90
CA TRP A 232 -15.54 11.75 -6.46
C TRP A 232 -16.93 11.17 -6.19
N ARG A 233 -17.63 10.68 -7.24
CA ARG A 233 -18.99 10.14 -7.16
C ARG A 233 -19.07 8.68 -7.55
#